data_c7f9431565fd85f9281ed23d38625df0
#
_entry.id   c7f9431565fd85f9281ed23d38625df0
#
_cell.length_a   1.000
_cell.length_b   1.000
_cell.length_c   1.000
_cell.angle_alpha   90.00
_cell.angle_beta   90.00
_cell.angle_gamma   90.00
#
_symmetry.space_group_name_H-M   'P 1'
#
loop_
_entity.id
_entity.type
_entity.pdbx_description
1 polymer ?
#
loop_
_entity_poly.entity_id
_entity_poly.type
_entity_poly.pdbx_seq_one_letter_code
_entity_poly.pdbx_strand_id
1 'polypeptide(L)'
;SVDHGKSTLTDSLIAKAGIISDAKAGEARFTDTRQDEQDRGITIKSTGVSLYYEMEEEKEKSKTGYLINLIDSPGHVDFSSEVTAALRVTDGALVVVDYVEGVCVQTETVLRQALAEKIKPVLMVNKIDRGILELEAEGEDMYQQFLRVIESVNVIICTYENAEQINELNKAEAEGDEEGKEEVKAKKHVIGELQVDPTKGTVAFGSGLHGWAFTITKFARIYATKFKADMDQMMEKLWGDNFFDAKAKKWKKHSQADEGDEPLQRC
;
A
#
# COMPACT_ATOMS: atom_id res chain seq x y z
N SER A 1 12.07 -0.68 -5.97
CA SER A 1 12.94 0.45 -6.39
C SER A 1 13.90 0.84 -5.29
N VAL A 2 15.10 1.29 -5.64
CA VAL A 2 16.15 1.63 -4.66
C VAL A 2 15.72 2.83 -3.83
N ASP A 3 15.21 3.89 -4.45
CA ASP A 3 15.00 5.19 -3.81
C ASP A 3 13.56 5.46 -3.31
N HIS A 4 12.68 4.47 -3.23
CA HIS A 4 11.31 4.67 -2.75
C HIS A 4 11.17 4.81 -1.23
N GLY A 5 12.29 4.73 -0.47
CA GLY A 5 12.32 4.99 0.97
C GLY A 5 11.89 3.81 1.84
N LYS A 6 12.13 2.55 1.40
CA LYS A 6 11.80 1.34 2.18
C LYS A 6 12.49 1.32 3.53
N SER A 7 13.83 1.42 3.55
CA SER A 7 14.62 1.36 4.79
C SER A 7 14.35 2.59 5.68
N THR A 8 14.09 3.78 5.10
CA THR A 8 13.67 4.96 5.86
C THR A 8 12.31 4.75 6.54
N LEU A 9 11.35 4.11 5.84
CA LEU A 9 10.06 3.74 6.43
C LEU A 9 10.23 2.69 7.52
N THR A 10 11.10 1.70 7.30
CA THR A 10 11.46 0.67 8.29
C THR A 10 12.02 1.31 9.55
N ASP A 11 12.97 2.25 9.43
CA ASP A 11 13.52 2.99 10.58
C ASP A 11 12.44 3.72 11.38
N SER A 12 11.49 4.38 10.69
CA SER A 12 10.37 5.07 11.34
C SER A 12 9.45 4.11 12.09
N LEU A 13 9.19 2.91 11.55
CA LEU A 13 8.42 1.88 12.23
C LEU A 13 9.16 1.33 13.45
N ILE A 14 10.47 1.11 13.35
CA ILE A 14 11.34 0.65 14.43
C ILE A 14 11.41 1.70 15.55
N ALA A 15 11.50 2.99 15.19
CA ALA A 15 11.47 4.09 16.16
C ALA A 15 10.11 4.15 16.87
N LYS A 16 9.01 4.00 16.13
CA LYS A 16 7.66 4.00 16.71
C LYS A 16 7.42 2.82 17.65
N ALA A 17 8.07 1.69 17.40
CA ALA A 17 8.08 0.54 18.31
C ALA A 17 9.02 0.74 19.55
N GLY A 18 9.72 1.87 19.64
CA GLY A 18 10.58 2.21 20.79
C GLY A 18 11.95 1.52 20.80
N ILE A 19 12.38 0.92 19.69
CA ILE A 19 13.66 0.22 19.57
C ILE A 19 14.80 1.22 19.34
N ILE A 20 14.57 2.25 18.52
CA ILE A 20 15.49 3.38 18.32
C ILE A 20 14.82 4.70 18.68
N SER A 21 15.60 5.75 18.91
CA SER A 21 15.05 7.08 19.19
C SER A 21 14.49 7.73 17.92
N ASP A 22 13.39 8.50 18.06
CA ASP A 22 12.77 9.24 16.95
C ASP A 22 13.77 10.17 16.24
N ALA A 23 14.74 10.72 16.96
CA ALA A 23 15.79 11.59 16.39
C ALA A 23 16.74 10.86 15.41
N LYS A 24 16.80 9.54 15.46
CA LYS A 24 17.61 8.71 14.56
C LYS A 24 16.80 8.02 13.47
N ALA A 25 15.47 8.16 13.50
CA ALA A 25 14.60 7.57 12.51
C ALA A 25 14.86 8.20 11.13
N GLY A 26 15.02 7.36 10.11
CA GLY A 26 15.27 7.80 8.73
C GLY A 26 16.74 8.09 8.38
N GLU A 27 17.62 8.27 9.40
CA GLU A 27 19.05 8.48 9.18
C GLU A 27 19.88 7.25 9.58
N ALA A 28 19.42 6.50 10.58
CA ALA A 28 20.20 5.41 11.19
C ALA A 28 20.37 4.21 10.26
N ARG A 29 19.46 3.99 9.30
CA ARG A 29 19.42 2.80 8.44
C ARG A 29 19.71 1.54 9.28
N PHE A 30 18.89 1.35 10.31
CA PHE A 30 19.07 0.34 11.35
C PHE A 30 19.22 -1.08 10.79
N THR A 31 18.53 -1.34 9.67
CA THR A 31 18.57 -2.65 8.98
C THR A 31 19.78 -2.84 8.09
N ASP A 32 20.48 -1.78 7.69
CA ASP A 32 21.69 -1.84 6.88
C ASP A 32 22.92 -2.07 7.79
N THR A 33 23.15 -3.33 8.17
CA THR A 33 24.19 -3.71 9.15
C THR A 33 25.57 -3.90 8.54
N ARG A 34 25.66 -4.01 7.21
CA ARG A 34 26.93 -4.23 6.50
C ARG A 34 27.58 -2.90 6.14
N GLN A 35 28.91 -2.85 6.15
CA GLN A 35 29.67 -1.67 5.80
C GLN A 35 29.44 -1.24 4.34
N ASP A 36 29.36 -2.20 3.42
CA ASP A 36 29.11 -1.93 2.00
C ASP A 36 27.69 -1.41 1.71
N GLU A 37 26.69 -1.77 2.54
CA GLU A 37 25.34 -1.19 2.49
C GLU A 37 25.36 0.28 2.94
N GLN A 38 26.05 0.56 4.04
CA GLN A 38 26.17 1.91 4.60
C GLN A 38 26.95 2.83 3.66
N ASP A 39 28.09 2.36 3.12
CA ASP A 39 28.94 3.15 2.21
C ASP A 39 28.21 3.49 0.89
N ARG A 40 27.40 2.58 0.38
CA ARG A 40 26.66 2.75 -0.88
C ARG A 40 25.26 3.34 -0.69
N GLY A 41 24.75 3.35 0.54
CA GLY A 41 23.41 3.79 0.84
C GLY A 41 22.31 2.90 0.26
N ILE A 42 22.55 1.60 0.04
CA ILE A 42 21.59 0.63 -0.51
C ILE A 42 21.53 -0.63 0.34
N THR A 43 20.35 -1.18 0.54
CA THR A 43 20.17 -2.49 1.20
C THR A 43 20.57 -3.60 0.24
N ILE A 44 21.45 -4.50 0.68
CA ILE A 44 21.97 -5.64 -0.10
C ILE A 44 21.39 -6.94 0.43
N LYS A 45 21.31 -7.09 1.77
CA LYS A 45 20.85 -8.28 2.45
C LYS A 45 19.56 -8.02 3.22
N SER A 46 18.64 -8.99 3.19
CA SER A 46 17.40 -8.92 3.95
C SER A 46 17.68 -9.02 5.46
N THR A 47 17.10 -8.11 6.24
CA THR A 47 17.24 -8.06 7.70
C THR A 47 15.87 -8.07 8.35
N GLY A 48 15.66 -8.95 9.34
CA GLY A 48 14.41 -9.08 10.07
C GLY A 48 14.45 -8.36 11.42
N VAL A 49 13.34 -7.70 11.77
CA VAL A 49 13.11 -7.05 13.06
C VAL A 49 11.73 -7.38 13.57
N SER A 50 11.61 -7.76 14.85
CA SER A 50 10.31 -8.01 15.49
C SER A 50 9.82 -6.75 16.19
N LEU A 51 8.63 -6.29 15.82
CA LEU A 51 7.97 -5.11 16.36
C LEU A 51 6.77 -5.55 17.19
N TYR A 52 6.61 -4.97 18.38
CA TYR A 52 5.42 -5.16 19.20
C TYR A 52 4.49 -3.95 19.06
N TYR A 53 3.22 -4.20 18.80
CA TYR A 53 2.21 -3.16 18.66
C TYR A 53 0.92 -3.54 19.38
N GLU A 54 0.38 -2.63 20.19
CA GLU A 54 -0.92 -2.78 20.84
C GLU A 54 -1.99 -2.02 20.04
N MET A 55 -3.02 -2.74 19.62
CA MET A 55 -4.19 -2.15 18.97
C MET A 55 -5.33 -2.04 19.99
N GLU A 56 -5.90 -0.86 20.14
CA GLU A 56 -7.09 -0.66 20.94
C GLU A 56 -8.33 -1.02 20.13
N GLU A 57 -9.03 -2.06 20.52
CA GLU A 57 -10.32 -2.43 19.95
C GLU A 57 -11.43 -1.66 20.67
N GLU A 58 -11.97 -0.64 20.00
CA GLU A 58 -13.02 0.25 20.56
C GLU A 58 -14.29 -0.50 21.01
N LYS A 59 -14.62 -1.63 20.36
CA LYS A 59 -15.84 -2.41 20.68
C LYS A 59 -15.73 -3.17 22.00
N GLU A 60 -14.54 -3.62 22.36
CA GLU A 60 -14.35 -4.49 23.55
C GLU A 60 -13.59 -3.82 24.69
N LYS A 61 -13.09 -2.58 24.52
CA LYS A 61 -12.15 -1.92 25.45
C LYS A 61 -10.96 -2.82 25.83
N SER A 62 -10.65 -3.79 24.98
CA SER A 62 -9.52 -4.69 25.12
C SER A 62 -8.35 -4.18 24.29
N LYS A 63 -7.15 -4.38 24.81
CA LYS A 63 -5.93 -4.13 24.04
C LYS A 63 -5.44 -5.46 23.51
N THR A 64 -5.38 -5.60 22.20
CA THR A 64 -4.82 -6.78 21.57
C THR A 64 -3.40 -6.49 21.14
N GLY A 65 -2.43 -7.27 21.67
CA GLY A 65 -1.02 -7.16 21.32
C GLY A 65 -0.70 -7.97 20.07
N TYR A 66 0.01 -7.35 19.12
CA TYR A 66 0.49 -7.99 17.90
C TYR A 66 2.00 -7.99 17.87
N LEU A 67 2.59 -9.14 17.51
CA LEU A 67 4.00 -9.24 17.17
C LEU A 67 4.12 -9.23 15.64
N ILE A 68 4.75 -8.18 15.11
CA ILE A 68 4.93 -8.01 13.67
C ILE A 68 6.39 -8.26 13.35
N ASN A 69 6.68 -9.31 12.58
CA ASN A 69 8.03 -9.60 12.09
C ASN A 69 8.20 -8.89 10.74
N LEU A 70 8.91 -7.77 10.76
CA LEU A 70 9.20 -6.96 9.59
C LEU A 70 10.52 -7.43 8.97
N ILE A 71 10.52 -7.69 7.66
CA ILE A 71 11.74 -8.02 6.90
C ILE A 71 11.98 -6.89 5.91
N ASP A 72 13.05 -6.13 6.11
CA ASP A 72 13.54 -5.17 5.12
C ASP A 72 14.33 -5.91 4.04
N SER A 73 13.99 -5.68 2.79
CA SER A 73 14.56 -6.40 1.64
C SER A 73 15.15 -5.43 0.61
N PRO A 74 16.18 -5.86 -0.15
CA PRO A 74 16.77 -5.06 -1.21
C PRO A 74 15.74 -4.57 -2.23
N GLY A 75 16.00 -3.40 -2.82
CA GLY A 75 15.18 -2.84 -3.90
C GLY A 75 15.78 -3.00 -5.30
N HIS A 76 17.03 -3.44 -5.38
CA HIS A 76 17.76 -3.55 -6.64
C HIS A 76 17.58 -4.94 -7.26
N VAL A 77 17.44 -4.98 -8.59
CA VAL A 77 17.20 -6.24 -9.34
C VAL A 77 18.35 -7.24 -9.20
N ASP A 78 19.57 -6.79 -9.02
CA ASP A 78 20.74 -7.66 -8.83
C ASP A 78 20.64 -8.53 -7.57
N PHE A 79 19.83 -8.13 -6.60
CA PHE A 79 19.60 -8.85 -5.35
C PHE A 79 18.24 -9.56 -5.32
N SER A 80 17.69 -9.90 -6.48
CA SER A 80 16.38 -10.55 -6.60
C SER A 80 16.27 -11.90 -5.86
N SER A 81 17.38 -12.62 -5.72
CA SER A 81 17.44 -13.86 -4.94
C SER A 81 17.17 -13.63 -3.44
N GLU A 82 17.68 -12.53 -2.89
CA GLU A 82 17.42 -12.14 -1.48
C GLU A 82 15.96 -11.77 -1.28
N VAL A 83 15.38 -11.04 -2.25
CA VAL A 83 13.94 -10.69 -2.23
C VAL A 83 13.08 -11.95 -2.27
N THR A 84 13.38 -12.91 -3.16
CA THR A 84 12.63 -14.17 -3.26
C THR A 84 12.75 -14.98 -1.97
N ALA A 85 13.95 -15.05 -1.38
CA ALA A 85 14.15 -15.76 -0.10
C ALA A 85 13.33 -15.11 1.03
N ALA A 86 13.28 -13.79 1.09
CA ALA A 86 12.46 -13.05 2.07
C ALA A 86 10.95 -13.31 1.85
N LEU A 87 10.47 -13.27 0.61
CA LEU A 87 9.07 -13.50 0.28
C LEU A 87 8.58 -14.89 0.73
N ARG A 88 9.39 -15.93 0.60
CA ARG A 88 9.02 -17.30 0.98
C ARG A 88 8.75 -17.53 2.47
N VAL A 89 9.18 -16.61 3.32
CA VAL A 89 8.99 -16.69 4.78
C VAL A 89 8.03 -15.64 5.32
N THR A 90 7.37 -14.86 4.44
CA THR A 90 6.46 -13.78 4.80
C THR A 90 5.01 -14.09 4.42
N ASP A 91 4.06 -13.54 5.18
CA ASP A 91 2.61 -13.68 4.96
C ASP A 91 2.04 -12.56 4.08
N GLY A 92 2.74 -11.43 3.99
CA GLY A 92 2.33 -10.27 3.22
C GLY A 92 3.50 -9.43 2.75
N ALA A 93 3.30 -8.65 1.70
CA ALA A 93 4.31 -7.76 1.13
C ALA A 93 3.83 -6.31 1.17
N LEU A 94 4.55 -5.44 1.90
CA LEU A 94 4.35 -4.01 1.85
C LEU A 94 5.12 -3.43 0.66
N VAL A 95 4.40 -3.09 -0.40
CA VAL A 95 4.95 -2.49 -1.61
C VAL A 95 5.04 -0.98 -1.42
N VAL A 96 6.26 -0.46 -1.31
CA VAL A 96 6.50 0.97 -1.10
C VAL A 96 6.77 1.65 -2.43
N VAL A 97 5.98 2.67 -2.76
CA VAL A 97 6.07 3.43 -4.02
C VAL A 97 6.21 4.91 -3.70
N ASP A 98 7.18 5.58 -4.34
CA ASP A 98 7.35 7.02 -4.24
C ASP A 98 6.18 7.74 -4.91
N TYR A 99 5.63 8.76 -4.26
CA TYR A 99 4.52 9.58 -4.76
C TYR A 99 4.85 10.25 -6.10
N VAL A 100 6.07 10.76 -6.25
CA VAL A 100 6.49 11.52 -7.44
C VAL A 100 6.89 10.59 -8.59
N GLU A 101 7.72 9.59 -8.30
CA GLU A 101 8.25 8.67 -9.32
C GLU A 101 7.20 7.65 -9.79
N GLY A 102 6.25 7.27 -8.92
CA GLY A 102 5.29 6.23 -9.23
C GLY A 102 5.89 4.84 -9.32
N VAL A 103 5.23 3.96 -10.06
CA VAL A 103 5.66 2.56 -10.24
C VAL A 103 6.78 2.47 -11.26
N CYS A 104 7.95 1.99 -10.82
CA CYS A 104 9.13 1.76 -11.64
C CYS A 104 9.26 0.27 -12.03
N VAL A 105 10.08 -0.02 -13.03
CA VAL A 105 10.35 -1.40 -13.53
C VAL A 105 10.78 -2.34 -12.39
N GLN A 106 11.61 -1.87 -11.48
CA GLN A 106 12.03 -2.66 -10.31
C GLN A 106 10.86 -2.99 -9.36
N THR A 107 9.94 -2.04 -9.17
CA THR A 107 8.73 -2.26 -8.37
C THR A 107 7.84 -3.31 -9.02
N GLU A 108 7.66 -3.23 -10.34
CA GLU A 108 6.92 -4.22 -11.11
C GLU A 108 7.54 -5.62 -10.96
N THR A 109 8.86 -5.74 -11.11
CA THR A 109 9.57 -7.03 -10.97
C THR A 109 9.34 -7.66 -9.60
N VAL A 110 9.52 -6.89 -8.53
CA VAL A 110 9.33 -7.38 -7.16
C VAL A 110 7.85 -7.73 -6.88
N LEU A 111 6.92 -6.93 -7.39
CA LEU A 111 5.49 -7.22 -7.25
C LEU A 111 5.11 -8.52 -7.95
N ARG A 112 5.60 -8.76 -9.18
CA ARG A 112 5.40 -10.03 -9.89
C ARG A 112 6.00 -11.23 -9.14
N GLN A 113 7.16 -11.06 -8.50
CA GLN A 113 7.76 -12.09 -7.63
C GLN A 113 6.88 -12.39 -6.42
N ALA A 114 6.34 -11.36 -5.75
CA ALA A 114 5.43 -11.54 -4.62
C ALA A 114 4.15 -12.29 -5.02
N LEU A 115 3.58 -11.95 -6.17
CA LEU A 115 2.40 -12.64 -6.72
C LEU A 115 2.70 -14.11 -7.07
N ALA A 116 3.90 -14.40 -7.63
CA ALA A 116 4.33 -15.77 -7.94
C ALA A 116 4.47 -16.64 -6.68
N GLU A 117 4.92 -16.06 -5.58
CA GLU A 117 4.99 -16.76 -4.27
C GLU A 117 3.63 -16.68 -3.51
N LYS A 118 2.56 -16.20 -4.16
CA LYS A 118 1.19 -16.08 -3.61
C LYS A 118 1.10 -15.19 -2.36
N ILE A 119 1.94 -14.18 -2.27
CA ILE A 119 1.98 -13.23 -1.17
C ILE A 119 1.02 -12.06 -1.45
N LYS A 120 0.15 -11.75 -0.48
CA LYS A 120 -0.81 -10.65 -0.60
C LYS A 120 -0.11 -9.29 -0.52
N PRO A 121 -0.23 -8.44 -1.56
CA PRO A 121 0.36 -7.11 -1.55
C PRO A 121 -0.50 -6.12 -0.75
N VAL A 122 0.16 -5.19 -0.06
CA VAL A 122 -0.40 -3.97 0.51
C VAL A 122 0.45 -2.81 0.01
N LEU A 123 -0.16 -1.72 -0.41
CA LEU A 123 0.52 -0.58 -1.01
C LEU A 123 0.77 0.52 0.03
N MET A 124 1.98 1.07 0.05
CA MET A 124 2.32 2.32 0.74
C MET A 124 2.78 3.35 -0.28
N VAL A 125 1.98 4.41 -0.47
CA VAL A 125 2.40 5.60 -1.22
C VAL A 125 3.22 6.47 -0.29
N ASN A 126 4.53 6.52 -0.53
CA ASN A 126 5.52 7.16 0.33
C ASN A 126 6.00 8.50 -0.24
N LYS A 127 6.64 9.31 0.58
CA LYS A 127 7.21 10.62 0.24
C LYS A 127 6.16 11.64 -0.24
N ILE A 128 4.98 11.61 0.34
CA ILE A 128 3.92 12.59 0.05
C ILE A 128 4.34 13.99 0.46
N ASP A 129 5.23 14.12 1.45
CA ASP A 129 5.87 15.38 1.85
C ASP A 129 6.49 16.11 0.67
N ARG A 130 7.08 15.42 -0.32
CA ARG A 130 7.61 16.03 -1.54
C ARG A 130 6.52 16.67 -2.39
N GLY A 131 5.35 16.04 -2.48
CA GLY A 131 4.19 16.61 -3.17
C GLY A 131 3.72 17.92 -2.55
N ILE A 132 3.74 17.98 -1.21
CA ILE A 132 3.27 19.14 -0.44
C ILE A 132 4.33 20.25 -0.37
N LEU A 133 5.59 19.89 -0.04
CA LEU A 133 6.64 20.86 0.28
C LEU A 133 7.49 21.28 -0.92
N GLU A 134 7.75 20.34 -1.86
CA GLU A 134 8.61 20.61 -3.03
C GLU A 134 7.78 21.00 -4.26
N LEU A 135 6.68 20.30 -4.52
CA LEU A 135 5.85 20.50 -5.71
C LEU A 135 4.68 21.46 -5.47
N GLU A 136 4.36 21.77 -4.19
CA GLU A 136 3.22 22.59 -3.81
C GLU A 136 1.93 22.19 -4.55
N ALA A 137 1.74 20.87 -4.73
CA ALA A 137 0.66 20.31 -5.52
C ALA A 137 -0.70 20.57 -4.86
N GLU A 138 -1.69 20.96 -5.65
CA GLU A 138 -3.06 21.12 -5.18
C GLU A 138 -3.70 19.75 -4.83
N GLY A 139 -4.73 19.79 -3.98
CA GLY A 139 -5.35 18.54 -3.48
C GLY A 139 -5.89 17.63 -4.59
N GLU A 140 -6.45 18.20 -5.67
CA GLU A 140 -6.93 17.40 -6.81
C GLU A 140 -5.77 16.76 -7.59
N ASP A 141 -4.67 17.49 -7.80
CA ASP A 141 -3.48 16.96 -8.48
C ASP A 141 -2.85 15.83 -7.66
N MET A 142 -2.81 15.99 -6.34
CA MET A 142 -2.36 14.93 -5.42
C MET A 142 -3.24 13.68 -5.52
N TYR A 143 -4.55 13.86 -5.54
CA TYR A 143 -5.50 12.76 -5.69
C TYR A 143 -5.30 12.03 -7.02
N GLN A 144 -5.18 12.75 -8.12
CA GLN A 144 -4.94 12.16 -9.44
C GLN A 144 -3.62 11.39 -9.49
N GLN A 145 -2.59 11.87 -8.80
CA GLN A 145 -1.33 11.13 -8.71
C GLN A 145 -1.45 9.87 -7.86
N PHE A 146 -2.16 9.92 -6.73
CA PHE A 146 -2.47 8.71 -5.96
C PHE A 146 -3.22 7.68 -6.79
N LEU A 147 -4.23 8.13 -7.54
CA LEU A 147 -5.01 7.25 -8.42
C LEU A 147 -4.13 6.57 -9.46
N ARG A 148 -3.25 7.33 -10.14
CA ARG A 148 -2.30 6.77 -11.12
C ARG A 148 -1.39 5.70 -10.52
N VAL A 149 -0.87 5.92 -9.31
CA VAL A 149 -0.01 4.94 -8.63
C VAL A 149 -0.79 3.67 -8.33
N ILE A 150 -1.99 3.79 -7.77
CA ILE A 150 -2.85 2.65 -7.42
C ILE A 150 -3.27 1.87 -8.67
N GLU A 151 -3.70 2.56 -9.72
CA GLU A 151 -4.08 1.94 -10.99
C GLU A 151 -2.89 1.21 -11.63
N SER A 152 -1.70 1.80 -11.62
CA SER A 152 -0.48 1.16 -12.16
C SER A 152 -0.15 -0.14 -11.42
N VAL A 153 -0.27 -0.16 -10.09
CA VAL A 153 -0.10 -1.38 -9.29
C VAL A 153 -1.16 -2.41 -9.64
N ASN A 154 -2.42 -2.00 -9.73
CA ASN A 154 -3.53 -2.91 -10.03
C ASN A 154 -3.46 -3.48 -11.46
N VAL A 155 -2.97 -2.71 -12.43
CA VAL A 155 -2.72 -3.21 -13.80
C VAL A 155 -1.69 -4.34 -13.79
N ILE A 156 -0.62 -4.22 -12.99
CA ILE A 156 0.40 -5.28 -12.86
C ILE A 156 -0.22 -6.54 -12.24
N ILE A 157 -1.01 -6.38 -11.17
CA ILE A 157 -1.69 -7.48 -10.50
C ILE A 157 -2.64 -8.19 -11.47
N CYS A 158 -3.53 -7.47 -12.13
CA CYS A 158 -4.48 -8.03 -13.08
C CYS A 158 -3.79 -8.72 -14.27
N THR A 159 -2.71 -8.13 -14.78
CA THR A 159 -1.97 -8.71 -15.90
C THR A 159 -1.33 -10.03 -15.51
N TYR A 160 -0.78 -10.11 -14.28
CA TYR A 160 -0.19 -11.34 -13.75
C TYR A 160 -1.25 -12.43 -13.57
N GLU A 161 -2.37 -12.12 -12.90
CA GLU A 161 -3.47 -13.06 -12.67
C GLU A 161 -4.06 -13.60 -13.98
N ASN A 162 -4.27 -12.73 -14.98
CA ASN A 162 -4.77 -13.15 -16.28
C ASN A 162 -3.78 -14.10 -16.99
N ALA A 163 -2.46 -13.83 -16.93
CA ALA A 163 -1.45 -14.70 -17.51
C ALA A 163 -1.40 -16.06 -16.82
N GLU A 164 -1.52 -16.11 -15.50
CA GLU A 164 -1.56 -17.35 -14.72
C GLU A 164 -2.79 -18.19 -15.08
N GLN A 165 -3.97 -17.58 -15.17
CA GLN A 165 -5.21 -18.24 -15.58
C GLN A 165 -5.13 -18.82 -17.00
N ILE A 166 -4.57 -18.08 -17.96
CA ILE A 166 -4.38 -18.56 -19.32
C ILE A 166 -3.45 -19.80 -19.32
N ASN A 167 -2.40 -19.78 -18.53
CA ASN A 167 -1.48 -20.91 -18.42
C ASN A 167 -2.14 -22.13 -17.78
N GLU A 168 -2.97 -21.94 -16.73
CA GLU A 168 -3.74 -23.03 -16.11
C GLU A 168 -4.77 -23.62 -17.08
N LEU A 169 -5.48 -22.79 -17.84
CA LEU A 169 -6.43 -23.23 -18.86
C LEU A 169 -5.76 -24.03 -19.98
N ASN A 170 -4.61 -23.58 -20.47
CA ASN A 170 -3.86 -24.27 -21.51
C ASN A 170 -3.35 -25.64 -21.03
N LYS A 171 -2.97 -25.76 -19.75
CA LYS A 171 -2.58 -27.04 -19.15
C LYS A 171 -3.78 -27.99 -19.04
N ALA A 172 -4.92 -27.52 -18.51
CA ALA A 172 -6.13 -28.31 -18.41
C ALA A 172 -6.64 -28.78 -19.79
N GLU A 173 -6.48 -27.95 -20.83
CA GLU A 173 -6.78 -28.33 -22.21
C GLU A 173 -5.85 -29.42 -22.73
N ALA A 174 -4.55 -29.32 -22.47
CA ALA A 174 -3.58 -30.30 -22.90
C ALA A 174 -3.76 -31.65 -22.20
N GLU A 175 -4.24 -31.65 -20.96
CA GLU A 175 -4.49 -32.83 -20.14
C GLU A 175 -5.90 -33.42 -20.36
N GLY A 176 -6.80 -32.71 -21.09
CA GLY A 176 -8.18 -33.12 -21.32
C GLY A 176 -9.07 -33.06 -20.08
N ASP A 177 -8.67 -32.26 -19.08
CA ASP A 177 -9.35 -32.12 -17.80
C ASP A 177 -10.47 -31.06 -17.88
N GLU A 178 -11.72 -31.51 -18.10
CA GLU A 178 -12.89 -30.65 -18.18
C GLU A 178 -13.28 -30.07 -16.80
N GLU A 179 -13.09 -30.82 -15.70
CA GLU A 179 -13.35 -30.33 -14.34
C GLU A 179 -12.36 -29.22 -13.96
N GLY A 180 -11.08 -29.37 -14.29
CA GLY A 180 -10.06 -28.36 -14.10
C GLY A 180 -10.35 -27.06 -14.84
N LYS A 181 -10.91 -27.13 -16.06
CA LYS A 181 -11.34 -25.95 -16.82
C LYS A 181 -12.47 -25.18 -16.12
N GLU A 182 -13.44 -25.89 -15.53
CA GLU A 182 -14.54 -25.26 -14.79
C GLU A 182 -14.04 -24.63 -13.49
N GLU A 183 -13.11 -25.26 -12.77
CA GLU A 183 -12.48 -24.68 -11.58
C GLU A 183 -11.69 -23.41 -11.90
N VAL A 184 -10.91 -23.40 -12.98
CA VAL A 184 -10.17 -22.18 -13.40
C VAL A 184 -11.12 -21.06 -13.78
N LYS A 185 -12.25 -21.36 -14.45
CA LYS A 185 -13.29 -20.36 -14.74
C LYS A 185 -13.97 -19.84 -13.48
N ALA A 186 -14.20 -20.69 -12.48
CA ALA A 186 -14.77 -20.30 -11.20
C ALA A 186 -13.82 -19.39 -10.40
N LYS A 187 -12.51 -19.62 -10.46
CA LYS A 187 -11.48 -18.75 -9.87
C LYS A 187 -11.47 -17.33 -10.43
N LYS A 188 -12.06 -17.11 -11.62
CA LYS A 188 -12.20 -15.78 -12.23
C LYS A 188 -13.01 -14.79 -11.35
N HIS A 189 -13.83 -15.28 -10.43
CA HIS A 189 -14.53 -14.46 -9.44
C HIS A 189 -13.64 -13.93 -8.29
N VAL A 190 -12.43 -14.49 -8.11
CA VAL A 190 -11.52 -14.16 -7.02
C VAL A 190 -10.52 -13.06 -7.40
N ILE A 191 -10.44 -12.69 -8.69
CA ILE A 191 -9.44 -11.74 -9.25
C ILE A 191 -9.46 -10.36 -8.53
N GLY A 192 -10.57 -9.94 -7.97
CA GLY A 192 -10.67 -8.66 -7.26
C GLY A 192 -10.14 -8.65 -5.81
N GLU A 193 -9.71 -9.79 -5.26
CA GLU A 193 -9.26 -9.87 -3.86
C GLU A 193 -7.81 -9.45 -3.64
N LEU A 194 -6.96 -9.57 -4.67
CA LEU A 194 -5.55 -9.18 -4.60
C LEU A 194 -5.33 -7.71 -4.96
N GLN A 195 -6.30 -7.06 -5.60
CA GLN A 195 -6.20 -5.66 -5.95
C GLN A 195 -6.10 -4.77 -4.71
N VAL A 196 -5.21 -3.78 -4.79
CA VAL A 196 -5.08 -2.78 -3.74
C VAL A 196 -6.14 -1.70 -3.89
N ASP A 197 -6.86 -1.41 -2.82
CA ASP A 197 -7.97 -0.47 -2.80
C ASP A 197 -7.97 0.31 -1.47
N PRO A 198 -7.91 1.64 -1.49
CA PRO A 198 -7.99 2.46 -0.29
C PRO A 198 -9.25 2.20 0.53
N THR A 199 -10.38 1.91 -0.13
CA THR A 199 -11.67 1.64 0.56
C THR A 199 -11.67 0.32 1.31
N LYS A 200 -10.81 -0.62 0.90
CA LYS A 200 -10.60 -1.91 1.60
C LYS A 200 -9.48 -1.84 2.65
N GLY A 201 -8.85 -0.68 2.84
CA GLY A 201 -7.76 -0.50 3.79
C GLY A 201 -6.43 -1.12 3.37
N THR A 202 -6.25 -1.49 2.10
CA THR A 202 -5.02 -2.09 1.58
C THR A 202 -4.04 -1.08 1.02
N VAL A 203 -4.35 0.22 1.13
CA VAL A 203 -3.47 1.32 0.72
C VAL A 203 -3.25 2.27 1.89
N ALA A 204 -1.99 2.58 2.17
CA ALA A 204 -1.57 3.60 3.11
C ALA A 204 -0.87 4.75 2.37
N PHE A 205 -0.95 5.94 2.95
CA PHE A 205 -0.39 7.18 2.44
C PHE A 205 0.48 7.82 3.52
N GLY A 206 1.69 8.31 3.17
CA GLY A 206 2.50 8.95 4.20
C GLY A 206 3.91 9.35 3.77
N SER A 207 4.71 9.72 4.77
CA SER A 207 6.12 10.02 4.64
C SER A 207 6.92 9.21 5.65
N GLY A 208 7.73 8.28 5.15
CA GLY A 208 8.66 7.53 5.99
C GLY A 208 9.73 8.42 6.63
N LEU A 209 10.15 9.50 5.94
CA LEU A 209 11.13 10.46 6.47
C LEU A 209 10.58 11.22 7.68
N HIS A 210 9.35 11.70 7.59
CA HIS A 210 8.69 12.48 8.65
C HIS A 210 7.92 11.61 9.66
N GLY A 211 7.93 10.29 9.52
CA GLY A 211 7.36 9.34 10.48
C GLY A 211 5.85 9.40 10.64
N TRP A 212 5.10 9.76 9.57
CA TRP A 212 3.64 9.77 9.58
C TRP A 212 3.05 9.00 8.42
N ALA A 213 1.93 8.33 8.69
CA ALA A 213 1.13 7.66 7.68
C ALA A 213 -0.34 7.60 8.11
N PHE A 214 -1.22 7.44 7.14
CA PHE A 214 -2.64 7.23 7.36
C PHE A 214 -3.24 6.30 6.31
N THR A 215 -4.38 5.73 6.65
CA THR A 215 -5.27 5.02 5.75
C THR A 215 -6.63 5.71 5.76
N ILE A 216 -7.44 5.48 4.73
CA ILE A 216 -8.83 5.99 4.71
C ILE A 216 -9.62 5.44 5.89
N THR A 217 -9.35 4.22 6.32
CA THR A 217 -9.96 3.59 7.49
C THR A 217 -9.89 4.46 8.74
N LYS A 218 -8.74 5.14 8.96
CA LYS A 218 -8.57 6.04 10.11
C LYS A 218 -9.54 7.23 10.03
N PHE A 219 -9.64 7.86 8.88
CA PHE A 219 -10.55 8.99 8.68
C PHE A 219 -12.01 8.55 8.72
N ALA A 220 -12.34 7.41 8.07
CA ALA A 220 -13.69 6.84 8.13
C ALA A 220 -14.15 6.59 9.57
N ARG A 221 -13.26 6.08 10.42
CA ARG A 221 -13.55 5.88 11.86
C ARG A 221 -13.83 7.20 12.58
N ILE A 222 -12.99 8.22 12.36
CA ILE A 222 -13.17 9.55 12.97
C ILE A 222 -14.52 10.15 12.55
N TYR A 223 -14.84 10.10 11.26
CA TYR A 223 -16.09 10.67 10.74
C TYR A 223 -17.31 9.83 11.11
N ALA A 224 -17.22 8.51 11.09
CA ALA A 224 -18.29 7.63 11.53
C ALA A 224 -18.66 7.90 12.98
N THR A 225 -17.68 8.04 13.88
CA THR A 225 -17.90 8.39 15.27
C THR A 225 -18.50 9.78 15.41
N LYS A 226 -17.98 10.79 14.70
CA LYS A 226 -18.43 12.19 14.78
C LYS A 226 -19.86 12.38 14.27
N PHE A 227 -20.21 11.71 13.17
CA PHE A 227 -21.50 11.89 12.48
C PHE A 227 -22.49 10.76 12.75
N LYS A 228 -22.11 9.75 13.56
CA LYS A 228 -22.91 8.56 13.82
C LYS A 228 -23.33 7.84 12.54
N ALA A 229 -22.43 7.80 11.56
CA ALA A 229 -22.62 7.17 10.27
C ALA A 229 -22.02 5.77 10.25
N ASP A 230 -22.46 4.95 9.31
CA ASP A 230 -21.88 3.64 9.07
C ASP A 230 -20.44 3.77 8.54
N MET A 231 -19.52 2.95 9.07
CA MET A 231 -18.10 3.02 8.75
C MET A 231 -17.82 2.58 7.31
N ASP A 232 -18.47 1.52 6.83
CA ASP A 232 -18.23 0.99 5.49
C ASP A 232 -18.72 1.96 4.42
N GLN A 233 -19.90 2.59 4.64
CA GLN A 233 -20.36 3.67 3.78
C GLN A 233 -19.42 4.87 3.78
N MET A 234 -18.80 5.18 4.93
CA MET A 234 -17.84 6.29 5.02
C MET A 234 -16.55 5.96 4.28
N MET A 235 -16.08 4.71 4.35
CA MET A 235 -14.92 4.25 3.57
C MET A 235 -15.12 4.44 2.07
N GLU A 236 -16.28 4.06 1.54
CA GLU A 236 -16.63 4.23 0.12
C GLU A 236 -16.73 5.70 -0.29
N LYS A 237 -17.24 6.57 0.60
CA LYS A 237 -17.45 7.99 0.30
C LYS A 237 -16.18 8.83 0.37
N LEU A 238 -15.20 8.43 1.17
CA LEU A 238 -13.94 9.15 1.33
C LEU A 238 -12.94 8.89 0.19
N TRP A 239 -13.29 8.03 -0.77
CA TRP A 239 -12.46 7.76 -1.93
C TRP A 239 -13.32 7.77 -3.20
N GLY A 240 -12.73 8.15 -4.33
CA GLY A 240 -13.41 8.21 -5.62
C GLY A 240 -14.08 9.56 -5.91
N ASP A 241 -15.03 9.55 -6.83
CA ASP A 241 -15.74 10.75 -7.28
C ASP A 241 -16.87 11.12 -6.32
N ASN A 242 -16.50 11.45 -5.09
CA ASN A 242 -17.44 11.86 -4.06
C ASN A 242 -17.06 13.24 -3.54
N PHE A 243 -18.03 14.14 -3.54
CA PHE A 243 -17.90 15.53 -3.10
C PHE A 243 -18.93 15.81 -2.02
N PHE A 244 -18.49 16.40 -0.91
CA PHE A 244 -19.39 16.73 0.18
C PHE A 244 -19.79 18.20 0.12
N ASP A 245 -21.07 18.45 -0.06
CA ASP A 245 -21.65 19.77 0.04
C ASP A 245 -21.98 20.09 1.50
N ALA A 246 -21.17 20.93 2.12
CA ALA A 246 -21.31 21.29 3.53
C ALA A 246 -22.57 22.11 3.81
N LYS A 247 -23.08 22.89 2.82
CA LYS A 247 -24.29 23.70 2.95
C LYS A 247 -25.53 22.83 2.90
N ALA A 248 -25.61 21.97 1.88
CA ALA A 248 -26.73 21.04 1.72
C ALA A 248 -26.61 19.79 2.61
N LYS A 249 -25.47 19.55 3.25
CA LYS A 249 -25.13 18.33 4.01
C LYS A 249 -25.39 17.03 3.23
N LYS A 250 -25.06 17.05 1.95
CA LYS A 250 -25.29 15.94 1.02
C LYS A 250 -24.02 15.61 0.24
N TRP A 251 -23.92 14.32 -0.14
CA TRP A 251 -22.88 13.85 -1.04
C TRP A 251 -23.33 14.00 -2.49
N LYS A 252 -22.46 14.53 -3.35
CA LYS A 252 -22.66 14.68 -4.80
C LYS A 252 -21.59 13.87 -5.54
N LYS A 253 -21.87 13.46 -6.78
CA LYS A 253 -20.93 12.72 -7.66
C LYS A 253 -20.18 13.64 -8.64
N HIS A 254 -20.34 14.93 -8.54
CA HIS A 254 -19.71 15.92 -9.40
C HIS A 254 -19.29 17.15 -8.58
N SER A 255 -18.24 17.82 -9.04
CA SER A 255 -17.68 19.01 -8.41
C SER A 255 -18.51 20.28 -8.63
N GLN A 256 -19.56 20.24 -9.47
CA GLN A 256 -20.39 21.41 -9.71
C GLN A 256 -21.23 21.73 -8.47
N ALA A 257 -21.03 22.92 -7.96
CA ALA A 257 -21.91 23.53 -6.97
C ALA A 257 -23.21 24.04 -7.63
N ASP A 258 -24.20 24.37 -6.82
CA ASP A 258 -25.40 25.06 -7.31
C ASP A 258 -25.03 26.46 -7.83
N GLU A 259 -25.86 27.05 -8.72
CA GLU A 259 -25.56 28.34 -9.37
C GLU A 259 -25.12 29.40 -8.35
N GLY A 260 -23.88 29.90 -8.49
CA GLY A 260 -23.32 31.00 -7.67
C GLY A 260 -22.41 30.54 -6.52
N ASP A 261 -22.19 29.25 -6.32
CA ASP A 261 -21.29 28.71 -5.30
C ASP A 261 -19.92 28.30 -5.89
N GLU A 262 -18.90 28.28 -5.04
CA GLU A 262 -17.58 27.75 -5.41
C GLU A 262 -17.65 26.25 -5.72
N PRO A 263 -16.80 25.73 -6.63
CA PRO A 263 -16.72 24.30 -6.91
C PRO A 263 -16.51 23.48 -5.64
N LEU A 264 -17.21 22.35 -5.52
CA LEU A 264 -17.06 21.46 -4.38
C LEU A 264 -15.68 20.79 -4.44
N GLN A 265 -15.03 20.71 -3.30
CA GLN A 265 -13.78 19.98 -3.16
C GLN A 265 -14.04 18.49 -2.91
N ARG A 266 -13.13 17.66 -3.40
CA ARG A 266 -13.13 16.22 -3.14
C ARG A 266 -12.85 15.96 -1.66
N CYS A 267 -13.45 14.94 -1.10
CA CYS A 267 -13.25 14.55 0.30
C CYS A 267 -11.97 13.75 0.50
#